data_3e76aaa91f213f3f96cf20d147aa0fa5
#
_entry.id   3e76aaa91f213f3f96cf20d147aa0fa5
#
_cell.length_a   1.000
_cell.length_b   1.000
_cell.length_c   1.000
_cell.angle_alpha   90.00
_cell.angle_beta   90.00
_cell.angle_gamma   90.00
#
_symmetry.space_group_name_H-M   'P 1'
#
loop_
_entity.id
_entity.type
_entity.pdbx_description
1 polymer ?
#
loop_
_entity_poly.entity_id
_entity_poly.type
_entity_poly.pdbx_seq_one_letter_code
_entity_poly.pdbx_strand_id
1 'polypeptide(L)'
;MNMSSINIINSIRKIVPDVRIRTDEPMAQHTSFRIGGTADVFVIVCNEEELSDLLRLLDSQNVRHLLIGNGSDLLFDDDGYRGVIIKLGGKFEHIEVLPCDDEELRVGAARMLSSTANFARDNGLSGLEFASGIPGTFGGALFMNAGAYGGEMRDVVKSVTLMKADGSTVYELSGREMDFAYRNSVLQKIEDIALFARVSLKKADKKVIADRMDELADKRRTRQPVNFPSAGSTFKRPVGGYAAALIEDAGLKGRTVGGAQVSEKHSGFIINVGAATSKDVRELIGIVTREVEESSGIKLEPEVRIIDAEPKPEGV
;
A
#
# COMPACT_ATOMS: atom_id res chain seq x y z
N MET A 1 27.97 4.83 -5.56
CA MET A 1 27.69 5.31 -4.19
C MET A 1 28.59 6.49 -3.86
N ASN A 2 28.03 7.62 -3.44
CA ASN A 2 28.82 8.79 -3.06
C ASN A 2 29.22 8.71 -1.56
N MET A 3 30.21 9.52 -1.12
CA MET A 3 30.73 9.49 0.26
C MET A 3 29.64 9.72 1.32
N SER A 4 28.59 10.49 1.01
CA SER A 4 27.43 10.72 1.87
C SER A 4 26.62 9.43 2.10
N SER A 5 26.42 8.63 1.05
CA SER A 5 25.68 7.36 1.13
C SER A 5 26.41 6.32 1.99
N ILE A 6 27.73 6.27 1.96
CA ILE A 6 28.53 5.35 2.79
C ILE A 6 28.41 5.71 4.27
N ASN A 7 28.41 7.00 4.60
CA ASN A 7 28.29 7.48 5.97
C ASN A 7 26.94 7.14 6.58
N ILE A 8 25.85 7.31 5.83
CA ILE A 8 24.50 6.99 6.32
C ILE A 8 24.34 5.48 6.57
N ILE A 9 24.85 4.62 5.67
CA ILE A 9 24.80 3.17 5.85
C ILE A 9 25.53 2.74 7.12
N ASN A 10 26.72 3.28 7.38
CA ASN A 10 27.47 2.99 8.60
C ASN A 10 26.74 3.45 9.89
N SER A 11 25.97 4.52 9.80
CA SER A 11 25.14 4.98 10.91
C SER A 11 23.93 4.08 11.11
N ILE A 12 23.25 3.65 10.05
CA ILE A 12 22.13 2.72 10.09
C ILE A 12 22.55 1.35 10.68
N ARG A 13 23.75 0.88 10.37
CA ARG A 13 24.33 -0.38 10.91
C ARG A 13 24.49 -0.40 12.44
N LYS A 14 24.47 0.76 13.09
CA LYS A 14 24.51 0.85 14.57
C LYS A 14 23.12 0.69 15.18
N ILE A 15 22.06 0.83 14.39
CA ILE A 15 20.66 0.76 14.80
C ILE A 15 20.04 -0.57 14.40
N VAL A 16 20.28 -1.01 13.18
CA VAL A 16 19.68 -2.20 12.57
C VAL A 16 20.77 -3.20 12.18
N PRO A 17 20.63 -4.50 12.47
CA PRO A 17 21.57 -5.53 12.04
C PRO A 17 21.79 -5.53 10.52
N ASP A 18 23.04 -5.71 10.09
CA ASP A 18 23.49 -5.61 8.70
C ASP A 18 22.68 -6.54 7.74
N VAL A 19 22.29 -7.71 8.23
CA VAL A 19 21.45 -8.67 7.44
C VAL A 19 20.10 -8.11 7.01
N ARG A 20 19.63 -7.04 7.65
CA ARG A 20 18.37 -6.35 7.33
C ARG A 20 18.55 -5.04 6.56
N ILE A 21 19.79 -4.74 6.15
CA ILE A 21 20.15 -3.57 5.35
C ILE A 21 20.61 -4.07 3.98
N ARG A 22 20.01 -3.53 2.92
CA ARG A 22 20.36 -3.85 1.55
C ARG A 22 20.67 -2.56 0.79
N THR A 23 21.62 -2.61 -0.09
CA THR A 23 21.99 -1.49 -0.97
C THR A 23 21.67 -1.84 -2.42
N ASP A 24 21.36 -0.84 -3.21
CA ASP A 24 20.97 -0.99 -4.61
C ASP A 24 19.84 -2.05 -4.78
N GLU A 25 18.88 -2.03 -3.85
CA GLU A 25 17.81 -3.02 -3.79
C GLU A 25 16.75 -2.76 -4.86
N PRO A 26 16.48 -3.73 -5.76
CA PRO A 26 15.51 -3.55 -6.84
C PRO A 26 14.07 -3.40 -6.31
N MET A 27 13.46 -2.24 -6.50
CA MET A 27 12.10 -1.99 -6.02
C MET A 27 11.05 -2.83 -6.75
N ALA A 28 11.34 -3.32 -7.94
CA ALA A 28 10.50 -4.30 -8.64
C ALA A 28 10.22 -5.57 -7.81
N GLN A 29 11.10 -5.94 -6.88
CA GLN A 29 10.90 -7.08 -5.97
C GLN A 29 9.97 -6.76 -4.80
N HIS A 30 9.71 -5.48 -4.55
CA HIS A 30 8.93 -4.96 -3.43
C HIS A 30 7.61 -4.32 -3.86
N THR A 31 7.21 -4.46 -5.11
CA THR A 31 5.92 -4.00 -5.64
C THR A 31 5.14 -5.13 -6.29
N SER A 32 3.82 -5.09 -6.18
CA SER A 32 2.94 -6.03 -6.89
C SER A 32 2.93 -5.79 -8.41
N PHE A 33 3.32 -4.61 -8.84
CA PHE A 33 3.48 -4.26 -10.27
C PHE A 33 4.74 -4.90 -10.89
N ARG A 34 5.72 -5.26 -10.04
CA ARG A 34 7.04 -5.77 -10.43
C ARG A 34 7.79 -4.81 -11.36
N ILE A 35 7.67 -3.51 -11.07
CA ILE A 35 8.31 -2.40 -11.78
C ILE A 35 9.02 -1.52 -10.75
N GLY A 36 10.15 -0.94 -11.15
CA GLY A 36 10.94 0.01 -10.38
C GLY A 36 12.43 -0.33 -10.37
N GLY A 37 13.25 0.69 -10.53
CA GLY A 37 14.70 0.63 -10.41
C GLY A 37 15.17 0.40 -8.97
N THR A 38 16.45 0.61 -8.70
CA THR A 38 17.05 0.33 -7.38
C THR A 38 16.88 1.48 -6.39
N ALA A 39 16.58 1.15 -5.14
CA ALA A 39 16.70 2.08 -4.02
C ALA A 39 18.15 2.09 -3.51
N ASP A 40 18.66 3.28 -3.12
CA ASP A 40 20.03 3.38 -2.60
C ASP A 40 20.22 2.52 -1.35
N VAL A 41 19.26 2.57 -0.42
CA VAL A 41 19.24 1.77 0.81
C VAL A 41 17.83 1.26 1.07
N PHE A 42 17.74 0.00 1.45
CA PHE A 42 16.50 -0.64 1.91
C PHE A 42 16.73 -1.24 3.28
N VAL A 43 15.87 -0.90 4.26
CA VAL A 43 16.02 -1.31 5.65
C VAL A 43 14.75 -1.97 6.16
N ILE A 44 14.88 -3.13 6.82
CA ILE A 44 13.79 -3.77 7.54
C ILE A 44 13.93 -3.47 9.03
N VAL A 45 12.93 -2.81 9.60
CA VAL A 45 12.84 -2.42 11.01
C VAL A 45 11.88 -3.33 11.76
N CYS A 46 12.28 -3.87 12.91
CA CYS A 46 11.55 -4.94 13.58
C CYS A 46 10.93 -4.56 14.92
N ASN A 47 11.20 -3.39 15.47
CA ASN A 47 10.65 -2.88 16.72
C ASN A 47 10.63 -1.35 16.78
N GLU A 48 9.95 -0.80 17.80
CA GLU A 48 9.73 0.64 17.95
C GLU A 48 11.03 1.42 18.23
N GLU A 49 11.97 0.85 18.95
CA GLU A 49 13.25 1.48 19.27
C GLU A 49 14.09 1.67 18.00
N GLU A 50 14.26 0.60 17.21
CA GLU A 50 14.94 0.68 15.92
C GLU A 50 14.28 1.70 14.98
N LEU A 51 12.95 1.75 14.94
CA LEU A 51 12.23 2.70 14.09
C LEU A 51 12.45 4.13 14.54
N SER A 52 12.32 4.39 15.85
CA SER A 52 12.54 5.72 16.44
C SER A 52 13.96 6.22 16.18
N ASP A 53 14.98 5.39 16.43
CA ASP A 53 16.38 5.76 16.23
C ASP A 53 16.71 5.98 14.76
N LEU A 54 16.14 5.14 13.86
CA LEU A 54 16.33 5.31 12.42
C LEU A 54 15.70 6.62 11.93
N LEU A 55 14.47 6.93 12.32
CA LEU A 55 13.79 8.17 11.90
C LEU A 55 14.55 9.41 12.39
N ARG A 56 14.97 9.44 13.66
CA ARG A 56 15.80 10.52 14.22
C ARG A 56 17.11 10.70 13.47
N LEU A 57 17.77 9.59 13.11
CA LEU A 57 18.99 9.64 12.31
C LEU A 57 18.72 10.27 10.94
N LEU A 58 17.69 9.80 10.24
CA LEU A 58 17.37 10.27 8.89
C LEU A 58 16.95 11.74 8.89
N ASP A 59 16.13 12.15 9.86
CA ASP A 59 15.69 13.53 10.06
C ASP A 59 16.89 14.45 10.35
N SER A 60 17.75 14.09 11.32
CA SER A 60 18.94 14.88 11.70
C SER A 60 19.93 15.10 10.57
N GLN A 61 19.97 14.22 9.57
CA GLN A 61 20.83 14.30 8.40
C GLN A 61 20.12 14.75 7.13
N ASN A 62 18.83 15.11 7.23
CA ASN A 62 17.96 15.49 6.12
C ASN A 62 18.00 14.43 4.98
N VAL A 63 17.93 13.15 5.35
CA VAL A 63 17.96 12.04 4.40
C VAL A 63 16.55 11.71 3.96
N ARG A 64 16.30 11.80 2.65
CA ARG A 64 15.04 11.39 2.05
C ARG A 64 14.75 9.93 2.37
N HIS A 65 13.56 9.65 2.86
CA HIS A 65 13.13 8.29 3.15
C HIS A 65 11.64 8.08 2.83
N LEU A 66 11.25 6.82 2.68
CA LEU A 66 9.88 6.42 2.44
C LEU A 66 9.60 5.09 3.13
N LEU A 67 8.54 5.05 3.94
CA LEU A 67 8.05 3.81 4.51
C LEU A 67 7.07 3.16 3.53
N ILE A 68 7.29 1.89 3.24
CA ILE A 68 6.41 1.09 2.38
C ILE A 68 5.86 -0.14 3.08
N GLY A 69 4.67 -0.56 2.67
CA GLY A 69 4.12 -1.87 3.02
C GLY A 69 4.51 -2.95 1.98
N ASN A 70 3.51 -3.56 1.38
CA ASN A 70 3.69 -4.59 0.33
C ASN A 70 3.80 -4.00 -1.09
N GLY A 71 3.86 -2.68 -1.25
CA GLY A 71 4.00 -2.03 -2.56
C GLY A 71 2.85 -2.33 -3.54
N SER A 72 1.65 -2.63 -3.04
CA SER A 72 0.52 -3.06 -3.87
C SER A 72 -0.22 -1.93 -4.57
N ASP A 73 0.15 -0.69 -4.26
CA ASP A 73 -0.41 0.53 -4.83
C ASP A 73 0.70 1.53 -5.23
N LEU A 74 1.92 1.01 -5.47
CA LEU A 74 3.09 1.82 -5.77
C LEU A 74 3.64 1.52 -7.16
N LEU A 75 4.05 2.58 -7.86
CA LEU A 75 4.84 2.53 -9.07
C LEU A 75 6.13 3.33 -8.85
N PHE A 76 7.25 2.64 -8.67
CA PHE A 76 8.56 3.28 -8.56
C PHE A 76 9.10 3.64 -9.95
N ASP A 77 9.87 4.73 -10.00
CA ASP A 77 10.58 5.16 -11.19
C ASP A 77 11.59 4.10 -11.68
N ASP A 78 11.89 4.10 -12.97
CA ASP A 78 12.88 3.20 -13.56
C ASP A 78 14.29 3.52 -13.06
N ASP A 79 14.57 4.79 -12.71
CA ASP A 79 15.82 5.22 -12.07
C ASP A 79 15.88 4.86 -10.58
N GLY A 80 14.78 4.31 -10.00
CA GLY A 80 14.72 3.80 -8.64
C GLY A 80 14.30 4.85 -7.61
N TYR A 81 15.01 4.88 -6.46
CA TYR A 81 14.72 5.79 -5.35
C TYR A 81 16.02 6.27 -4.71
N ARG A 82 16.28 7.57 -4.77
CA ARG A 82 17.45 8.18 -4.10
C ARG A 82 17.09 8.47 -2.67
N GLY A 83 17.60 7.62 -1.75
CA GLY A 83 17.32 7.70 -0.31
C GLY A 83 17.14 6.32 0.34
N VAL A 84 16.42 6.32 1.48
CA VAL A 84 16.22 5.13 2.31
C VAL A 84 14.76 4.65 2.19
N ILE A 85 14.57 3.42 1.76
CA ILE A 85 13.26 2.74 1.86
C ILE A 85 13.21 1.98 3.18
N ILE A 86 12.16 2.22 3.94
CA ILE A 86 11.90 1.57 5.24
C ILE A 86 10.75 0.58 5.07
N LYS A 87 10.92 -0.63 5.57
CA LYS A 87 9.87 -1.63 5.67
C LYS A 87 9.76 -2.13 7.11
N LEU A 88 8.54 -2.18 7.63
CA LEU A 88 8.29 -2.77 8.94
C LEU A 88 8.25 -4.30 8.85
N GLY A 89 8.74 -4.97 9.90
CA GLY A 89 8.70 -6.41 10.08
C GLY A 89 8.71 -6.78 11.57
N GLY A 90 9.02 -8.03 11.91
CA GLY A 90 9.21 -8.47 13.28
C GLY A 90 8.00 -8.21 14.19
N LYS A 91 8.15 -7.40 15.24
CA LYS A 91 7.06 -7.09 16.19
C LYS A 91 5.85 -6.45 15.53
N PHE A 92 6.03 -5.73 14.42
CA PHE A 92 4.95 -5.10 13.67
C PHE A 92 4.12 -6.08 12.83
N GLU A 93 4.48 -7.37 12.78
CA GLU A 93 3.67 -8.43 12.15
C GLU A 93 2.77 -9.16 13.16
N HIS A 94 2.88 -8.84 14.46
CA HIS A 94 2.12 -9.50 15.51
C HIS A 94 0.61 -9.23 15.38
N ILE A 95 -0.18 -10.25 15.73
CA ILE A 95 -1.63 -10.17 15.84
C ILE A 95 -2.09 -10.98 17.02
N GLU A 96 -3.05 -10.46 17.77
CA GLU A 96 -3.63 -11.13 18.94
C GLU A 96 -5.08 -10.73 19.14
N VAL A 97 -5.87 -11.63 19.76
CA VAL A 97 -7.18 -11.30 20.34
C VAL A 97 -6.91 -10.63 21.67
N LEU A 98 -7.57 -9.50 21.95
CA LEU A 98 -7.33 -8.77 23.19
C LEU A 98 -7.95 -9.51 24.39
N PRO A 99 -7.19 -9.67 25.51
CA PRO A 99 -7.70 -10.41 26.68
C PRO A 99 -8.92 -9.79 27.35
N CYS A 100 -9.11 -8.47 27.21
CA CYS A 100 -10.20 -7.72 27.83
C CYS A 100 -11.47 -7.66 26.95
N ASP A 101 -11.35 -7.99 25.66
CA ASP A 101 -12.48 -7.98 24.72
C ASP A 101 -12.19 -8.98 23.60
N ASP A 102 -12.87 -10.12 23.63
CA ASP A 102 -12.66 -11.22 22.68
C ASP A 102 -13.28 -10.97 21.28
N GLU A 103 -13.85 -9.80 21.06
CA GLU A 103 -14.27 -9.26 19.76
C GLU A 103 -13.29 -8.22 19.20
N GLU A 104 -12.20 -7.90 19.93
CA GLU A 104 -11.17 -6.98 19.47
C GLU A 104 -9.84 -7.70 19.14
N LEU A 105 -9.24 -7.27 18.04
CA LEU A 105 -7.87 -7.67 17.66
C LEU A 105 -6.92 -6.48 17.80
N ARG A 106 -5.70 -6.74 18.27
CA ARG A 106 -4.56 -5.86 18.07
C ARG A 106 -3.74 -6.37 16.89
N VAL A 107 -3.52 -5.54 15.89
CA VAL A 107 -2.90 -5.91 14.61
C VAL A 107 -1.72 -5.00 14.33
N GLY A 108 -0.55 -5.58 14.06
CA GLY A 108 0.63 -4.85 13.64
C GLY A 108 0.56 -4.37 12.19
N ALA A 109 1.10 -3.19 11.93
CA ALA A 109 1.01 -2.52 10.63
C ALA A 109 1.71 -3.28 9.48
N ALA A 110 2.73 -4.10 9.78
CA ALA A 110 3.43 -4.92 8.79
C ALA A 110 2.67 -6.22 8.44
N ARG A 111 1.67 -6.61 9.24
CA ARG A 111 0.88 -7.82 9.00
C ARG A 111 0.17 -7.75 7.65
N MET A 112 0.21 -8.82 6.87
CA MET A 112 -0.56 -8.90 5.62
C MET A 112 -2.06 -8.85 5.92
N LEU A 113 -2.78 -8.03 5.18
CA LEU A 113 -4.22 -7.81 5.39
C LEU A 113 -5.03 -9.12 5.20
N SER A 114 -4.69 -9.91 4.19
CA SER A 114 -5.29 -11.23 3.97
C SER A 114 -5.01 -12.21 5.13
N SER A 115 -3.80 -12.19 5.70
CA SER A 115 -3.47 -13.01 6.88
C SER A 115 -4.24 -12.56 8.12
N THR A 116 -4.53 -11.25 8.25
CA THR A 116 -5.36 -10.70 9.31
C THR A 116 -6.81 -11.18 9.19
N ALA A 117 -7.37 -11.15 7.98
CA ALA A 117 -8.72 -11.67 7.71
C ALA A 117 -8.83 -13.17 8.00
N ASN A 118 -7.83 -13.97 7.63
CA ASN A 118 -7.77 -15.39 7.97
C ASN A 118 -7.70 -15.63 9.49
N PHE A 119 -6.89 -14.86 10.22
CA PHE A 119 -6.80 -14.94 11.67
C PHE A 119 -8.15 -14.62 12.33
N ALA A 120 -8.85 -13.58 11.86
CA ALA A 120 -10.18 -13.21 12.35
C ALA A 120 -11.18 -14.37 12.13
N ARG A 121 -11.25 -14.96 10.92
CA ARG A 121 -12.08 -16.14 10.63
C ARG A 121 -11.76 -17.30 11.57
N ASP A 122 -10.50 -17.61 11.77
CA ASP A 122 -10.06 -18.75 12.60
C ASP A 122 -10.41 -18.56 14.09
N ASN A 123 -10.66 -17.32 14.52
CA ASN A 123 -11.17 -16.97 15.84
C ASN A 123 -12.69 -16.72 15.88
N GLY A 124 -13.41 -16.94 14.76
CA GLY A 124 -14.86 -16.73 14.69
C GLY A 124 -15.26 -15.25 14.76
N LEU A 125 -14.44 -14.36 14.19
CA LEU A 125 -14.64 -12.92 14.19
C LEU A 125 -14.92 -12.42 12.77
N SER A 126 -16.13 -11.95 12.53
CA SER A 126 -16.64 -11.39 11.27
C SER A 126 -16.42 -9.89 11.21
N GLY A 127 -16.22 -9.37 10.01
CA GLY A 127 -16.04 -7.94 9.70
C GLY A 127 -14.83 -7.65 8.82
N LEU A 128 -13.92 -8.61 8.61
CA LEU A 128 -12.74 -8.48 7.76
C LEU A 128 -12.81 -9.32 6.47
N GLU A 129 -13.96 -9.88 6.12
CA GLU A 129 -14.12 -10.72 4.92
C GLU A 129 -13.78 -9.95 3.64
N PHE A 130 -14.14 -8.66 3.57
CA PHE A 130 -13.81 -7.78 2.46
C PHE A 130 -12.30 -7.64 2.20
N ALA A 131 -11.51 -7.79 3.25
CA ALA A 131 -10.07 -7.59 3.25
C ALA A 131 -9.28 -8.82 2.79
N SER A 132 -9.90 -10.01 2.76
CA SER A 132 -9.24 -11.30 2.53
C SER A 132 -8.47 -11.38 1.21
N GLY A 133 -8.93 -10.67 0.18
CA GLY A 133 -8.31 -10.64 -1.14
C GLY A 133 -7.46 -9.39 -1.43
N ILE A 134 -7.35 -8.42 -0.52
CA ILE A 134 -6.59 -7.19 -0.76
C ILE A 134 -5.09 -7.45 -0.53
N PRO A 135 -4.20 -7.21 -1.53
CA PRO A 135 -2.79 -7.57 -1.44
C PRO A 135 -1.95 -6.45 -0.80
N GLY A 136 -2.16 -6.17 0.46
CA GLY A 136 -1.41 -5.11 1.15
C GLY A 136 -1.10 -5.47 2.59
N THR A 137 -0.30 -4.66 3.26
CA THR A 137 -0.12 -4.71 4.70
C THR A 137 -1.26 -3.97 5.40
N PHE A 138 -1.45 -4.26 6.68
CA PHE A 138 -2.46 -3.62 7.50
C PHE A 138 -2.24 -2.10 7.59
N GLY A 139 -0.98 -1.66 7.76
CA GLY A 139 -0.60 -0.23 7.75
C GLY A 139 -0.92 0.47 6.41
N GLY A 140 -0.63 -0.21 5.28
CA GLY A 140 -1.03 0.30 3.96
C GLY A 140 -2.55 0.39 3.80
N ALA A 141 -3.29 -0.57 4.38
CA ALA A 141 -4.75 -0.53 4.39
C ALA A 141 -5.31 0.63 5.24
N LEU A 142 -4.70 0.94 6.38
CA LEU A 142 -5.04 2.12 7.19
C LEU A 142 -4.77 3.42 6.41
N PHE A 143 -3.63 3.51 5.76
CA PHE A 143 -3.22 4.68 4.96
C PHE A 143 -4.24 4.99 3.85
N MET A 144 -4.71 3.97 3.14
CA MET A 144 -5.63 4.08 2.01
C MET A 144 -7.10 3.96 2.40
N ASN A 145 -7.46 3.75 3.66
CA ASN A 145 -8.81 3.29 4.01
C ASN A 145 -9.25 2.17 3.05
N ALA A 146 -8.42 1.13 2.94
CA ALA A 146 -8.64 0.07 1.94
C ALA A 146 -10.01 -0.56 2.09
N GLY A 147 -10.68 -0.77 0.97
CA GLY A 147 -12.02 -1.35 0.97
C GLY A 147 -12.34 -2.07 -0.34
N ALA A 148 -13.19 -3.06 -0.24
CA ALA A 148 -13.72 -3.85 -1.35
C ALA A 148 -15.10 -4.42 -1.00
N TYR A 149 -15.94 -4.61 -2.03
CA TYR A 149 -17.23 -5.30 -1.88
C TYR A 149 -18.15 -4.75 -0.78
N GLY A 150 -18.08 -3.45 -0.52
CA GLY A 150 -18.97 -2.74 0.42
C GLY A 150 -18.44 -2.64 1.85
N GLY A 151 -17.26 -3.22 2.18
CA GLY A 151 -16.56 -3.02 3.45
C GLY A 151 -15.29 -2.21 3.26
N GLU A 152 -14.86 -1.47 4.28
CA GLU A 152 -13.63 -0.69 4.31
C GLU A 152 -13.03 -0.63 5.72
N MET A 153 -11.76 -0.19 5.84
CA MET A 153 -11.06 -0.16 7.14
C MET A 153 -11.78 0.70 8.18
N ARG A 154 -12.40 1.80 7.77
CA ARG A 154 -13.22 2.66 8.65
C ARG A 154 -14.29 1.89 9.43
N ASP A 155 -14.84 0.83 8.86
CA ASP A 155 -15.96 0.08 9.46
C ASP A 155 -15.53 -0.74 10.68
N VAL A 156 -14.23 -1.05 10.79
CA VAL A 156 -13.70 -1.96 11.82
C VAL A 156 -12.61 -1.34 12.70
N VAL A 157 -11.93 -0.27 12.27
CA VAL A 157 -10.83 0.34 13.03
C VAL A 157 -11.37 1.13 14.21
N LYS A 158 -10.97 0.75 15.44
CA LYS A 158 -11.29 1.42 16.71
C LYS A 158 -10.27 2.47 17.08
N SER A 159 -8.98 2.15 16.97
CA SER A 159 -7.88 3.08 17.20
C SER A 159 -6.61 2.65 16.47
N VAL A 160 -5.68 3.57 16.30
CA VAL A 160 -4.38 3.35 15.66
C VAL A 160 -3.27 3.96 16.52
N THR A 161 -2.27 3.15 16.87
CA THR A 161 -1.04 3.58 17.52
C THR A 161 -0.08 4.06 16.45
N LEU A 162 0.40 5.30 16.57
CA LEU A 162 1.26 5.99 15.62
C LEU A 162 2.59 6.38 16.26
N MET A 163 3.63 6.46 15.44
CA MET A 163 4.89 7.12 15.76
C MET A 163 5.00 8.39 14.92
N LYS A 164 5.42 9.49 15.54
CA LYS A 164 5.73 10.74 14.83
C LYS A 164 6.76 10.50 13.74
N ALA A 165 6.66 11.23 12.63
CA ALA A 165 7.56 11.13 11.49
C ALA A 165 9.04 11.33 11.87
N ASP A 166 9.31 12.15 12.89
CA ASP A 166 10.66 12.39 13.45
C ASP A 166 11.14 11.33 14.45
N GLY A 167 10.33 10.30 14.74
CA GLY A 167 10.63 9.25 15.69
C GLY A 167 10.54 9.67 17.18
N SER A 168 10.02 10.87 17.49
CA SER A 168 10.07 11.45 18.85
C SER A 168 9.08 10.83 19.82
N THR A 169 7.88 10.50 19.37
CA THR A 169 6.74 10.18 20.25
C THR A 169 5.84 9.12 19.63
N VAL A 170 5.37 8.21 20.47
CA VAL A 170 4.28 7.27 20.13
C VAL A 170 2.99 7.76 20.78
N TYR A 171 1.89 7.75 20.03
CA TYR A 171 0.58 8.21 20.49
C TYR A 171 -0.53 7.42 19.80
N GLU A 172 -1.77 7.61 20.23
CA GLU A 172 -2.93 6.89 19.69
C GLU A 172 -3.95 7.89 19.13
N LEU A 173 -4.52 7.55 17.96
CA LEU A 173 -5.70 8.20 17.41
C LEU A 173 -6.87 7.22 17.43
N SER A 174 -8.05 7.72 17.76
CA SER A 174 -9.30 6.96 17.59
C SER A 174 -9.64 6.77 16.11
N GLY A 175 -10.49 5.79 15.80
CA GLY A 175 -10.99 5.57 14.43
C GLY A 175 -11.65 6.81 13.81
N ARG A 176 -12.26 7.70 14.65
CA ARG A 176 -12.82 8.97 14.20
C ARG A 176 -11.73 9.97 13.79
N GLU A 177 -10.66 10.06 14.58
CA GLU A 177 -9.53 10.97 14.32
C GLU A 177 -8.68 10.52 13.13
N MET A 178 -8.80 9.27 12.70
CA MET A 178 -8.17 8.77 11.47
C MET A 178 -8.72 9.43 10.20
N ASP A 179 -9.84 10.17 10.27
CA ASP A 179 -10.44 10.95 9.17
C ASP A 179 -10.56 10.13 7.87
N PHE A 180 -11.04 8.90 8.01
CA PHE A 180 -11.16 7.97 6.88
C PHE A 180 -12.17 8.46 5.84
N ALA A 181 -11.74 8.55 4.60
CA ALA A 181 -12.56 8.84 3.43
C ALA A 181 -12.22 7.86 2.30
N TYR A 182 -12.86 8.01 1.15
CA TYR A 182 -12.55 7.16 -0.01
C TYR A 182 -11.08 7.30 -0.42
N ARG A 183 -10.33 6.21 -0.31
CA ARG A 183 -8.87 6.13 -0.59
C ARG A 183 -8.06 7.19 0.15
N ASN A 184 -8.46 7.53 1.37
CA ASN A 184 -7.81 8.56 2.17
C ASN A 184 -7.90 8.28 3.67
N SER A 185 -6.90 8.72 4.40
CA SER A 185 -6.89 8.82 5.86
C SER A 185 -6.01 9.99 6.30
N VAL A 186 -6.05 10.31 7.59
CA VAL A 186 -5.19 11.36 8.16
C VAL A 186 -3.69 11.09 7.92
N LEU A 187 -3.28 9.82 7.80
CA LEU A 187 -1.90 9.41 7.53
C LEU A 187 -1.33 9.99 6.22
N GLN A 188 -2.19 10.38 5.27
CA GLN A 188 -1.74 11.02 4.04
C GLN A 188 -1.42 12.50 4.21
N LYS A 189 -1.75 13.08 5.39
CA LYS A 189 -1.55 14.50 5.69
C LYS A 189 -0.44 14.74 6.72
N ILE A 190 -0.24 13.79 7.66
CA ILE A 190 0.64 13.98 8.83
C ILE A 190 1.97 13.25 8.73
N GLU A 191 2.18 12.40 7.72
CA GLU A 191 3.38 11.60 7.49
C GLU A 191 3.79 10.65 8.66
N ASP A 192 3.01 10.62 9.75
CA ASP A 192 3.25 9.77 10.91
C ASP A 192 3.04 8.28 10.57
N ILE A 193 3.74 7.40 11.25
CA ILE A 193 3.83 5.99 10.92
C ILE A 193 2.89 5.15 11.79
N ALA A 194 1.98 4.41 11.17
CA ALA A 194 1.15 3.44 11.87
C ALA A 194 1.99 2.23 12.32
N LEU A 195 1.92 1.90 13.63
CA LEU A 195 2.62 0.77 14.25
C LEU A 195 1.68 -0.40 14.47
N PHE A 196 0.53 -0.13 15.10
CA PHE A 196 -0.51 -1.10 15.45
C PHE A 196 -1.88 -0.47 15.30
N ALA A 197 -2.91 -1.29 15.16
CA ALA A 197 -4.27 -0.83 15.30
C ALA A 197 -5.11 -1.81 16.14
N ARG A 198 -6.15 -1.28 16.79
CA ARG A 198 -7.22 -2.07 17.36
C ARG A 198 -8.39 -2.07 16.40
N VAL A 199 -8.92 -3.26 16.13
CA VAL A 199 -10.13 -3.44 15.31
C VAL A 199 -11.19 -4.12 16.13
N SER A 200 -12.44 -3.67 16.00
CA SER A 200 -13.60 -4.25 16.63
C SER A 200 -14.39 -5.05 15.59
N LEU A 201 -14.63 -6.30 15.88
CA LEU A 201 -15.28 -7.28 15.02
C LEU A 201 -16.50 -7.85 15.72
N LYS A 202 -17.18 -8.80 15.09
CA LYS A 202 -18.38 -9.44 15.67
C LYS A 202 -18.21 -10.95 15.66
N LYS A 203 -18.60 -11.62 16.75
CA LYS A 203 -18.64 -13.09 16.76
C LYS A 203 -19.59 -13.63 15.72
N ALA A 204 -19.13 -14.60 14.96
CA ALA A 204 -19.93 -15.32 13.98
C ALA A 204 -19.42 -16.76 13.79
N ASP A 205 -20.22 -17.58 13.17
CA ASP A 205 -19.83 -18.95 12.81
C ASP A 205 -18.67 -18.91 11.77
N LYS A 206 -17.61 -19.66 12.06
CA LYS A 206 -16.40 -19.69 11.19
C LYS A 206 -16.72 -20.11 9.77
N LYS A 207 -17.71 -21.01 9.60
CA LYS A 207 -18.12 -21.45 8.27
C LYS A 207 -18.80 -20.35 7.50
N VAL A 208 -19.64 -19.55 8.14
CA VAL A 208 -20.32 -18.41 7.50
C VAL A 208 -19.26 -17.38 7.03
N ILE A 209 -18.26 -17.08 7.86
CA ILE A 209 -17.16 -16.19 7.52
C ILE A 209 -16.37 -16.77 6.32
N ALA A 210 -15.99 -18.05 6.37
CA ALA A 210 -15.26 -18.72 5.31
C ALA A 210 -16.02 -18.73 3.98
N ASP A 211 -17.30 -19.11 4.00
CA ASP A 211 -18.16 -19.13 2.81
C ASP A 211 -18.22 -17.73 2.17
N ARG A 212 -18.30 -16.67 2.99
CA ARG A 212 -18.27 -15.29 2.50
C ARG A 212 -16.92 -14.90 1.89
N MET A 213 -15.80 -15.27 2.53
CA MET A 213 -14.47 -15.02 1.99
C MET A 213 -14.26 -15.74 0.64
N ASP A 214 -14.72 -16.97 0.52
CA ASP A 214 -14.65 -17.76 -0.71
C ASP A 214 -15.48 -17.13 -1.83
N GLU A 215 -16.70 -16.68 -1.53
CA GLU A 215 -17.53 -15.92 -2.49
C GLU A 215 -16.80 -14.68 -3.02
N LEU A 216 -16.16 -13.91 -2.13
CA LEU A 216 -15.43 -12.71 -2.51
C LEU A 216 -14.17 -13.02 -3.32
N ALA A 217 -13.46 -14.10 -2.96
CA ALA A 217 -12.31 -14.58 -3.72
C ALA A 217 -12.70 -15.01 -5.14
N ASP A 218 -13.84 -15.70 -5.30
CA ASP A 218 -14.37 -16.11 -6.61
C ASP A 218 -14.75 -14.91 -7.47
N LYS A 219 -15.46 -13.92 -6.89
CA LYS A 219 -15.77 -12.65 -7.56
C LYS A 219 -14.50 -11.94 -8.04
N ARG A 220 -13.44 -11.94 -7.21
CA ARG A 220 -12.17 -11.32 -7.54
C ARG A 220 -11.49 -12.06 -8.70
N ARG A 221 -11.35 -13.39 -8.59
CA ARG A 221 -10.73 -14.22 -9.65
C ARG A 221 -11.46 -14.09 -10.98
N THR A 222 -12.79 -14.02 -10.94
CA THR A 222 -13.60 -13.91 -12.16
C THR A 222 -13.47 -12.55 -12.83
N ARG A 223 -13.40 -11.45 -12.05
CA ARG A 223 -13.52 -10.09 -12.57
C ARG A 223 -12.21 -9.33 -12.72
N GLN A 224 -11.16 -9.71 -11.98
CA GLN A 224 -9.90 -8.98 -11.96
C GLN A 224 -8.76 -9.79 -12.61
N PRO A 225 -7.74 -9.11 -13.19
CA PRO A 225 -6.60 -9.76 -13.86
C PRO A 225 -5.55 -10.24 -12.85
N VAL A 226 -5.95 -11.06 -11.86
CA VAL A 226 -5.09 -11.51 -10.75
C VAL A 226 -3.87 -12.33 -11.17
N ASN A 227 -3.83 -12.78 -12.42
CA ASN A 227 -2.70 -13.54 -12.98
C ASN A 227 -1.56 -12.65 -13.50
N PHE A 228 -1.78 -11.32 -13.56
CA PHE A 228 -0.79 -10.38 -14.04
C PHE A 228 -0.33 -9.45 -12.91
N PRO A 229 0.96 -9.06 -12.87
CA PRO A 229 1.42 -8.01 -11.98
C PRO A 229 0.71 -6.70 -12.26
N SER A 230 0.25 -6.01 -11.20
CA SER A 230 -0.43 -4.71 -11.28
C SER A 230 -0.43 -4.04 -9.91
N ALA A 231 -0.80 -2.76 -9.85
CA ALA A 231 -1.04 -2.02 -8.62
C ALA A 231 -2.55 -1.91 -8.29
N GLY A 232 -3.36 -2.93 -8.64
CA GLY A 232 -4.80 -2.85 -8.44
C GLY A 232 -5.49 -1.98 -9.50
N SER A 233 -6.61 -1.34 -9.12
CA SER A 233 -7.26 -0.35 -9.97
C SER A 233 -6.36 0.87 -10.13
N THR A 234 -6.06 1.23 -11.37
CA THR A 234 -5.11 2.32 -11.67
C THR A 234 -5.71 3.70 -11.41
N PHE A 235 -7.04 3.82 -11.50
CA PHE A 235 -7.74 5.10 -11.37
C PHE A 235 -8.77 5.06 -10.24
N LYS A 236 -8.91 6.18 -9.54
CA LYS A 236 -9.98 6.42 -8.57
C LYS A 236 -11.34 6.38 -9.27
N ARG A 237 -12.40 6.10 -8.49
CA ARG A 237 -13.76 6.22 -8.99
C ARG A 237 -14.08 7.70 -9.24
N PRO A 238 -14.41 8.12 -10.47
CA PRO A 238 -14.81 9.48 -10.75
C PRO A 238 -16.22 9.75 -10.24
N VAL A 239 -16.56 11.03 -10.07
CA VAL A 239 -17.93 11.47 -9.79
C VAL A 239 -18.83 11.08 -10.98
N GLY A 240 -19.94 10.43 -10.70
CA GLY A 240 -20.95 10.09 -11.71
C GLY A 240 -20.70 8.80 -12.48
N GLY A 241 -19.66 7.98 -12.12
CA GLY A 241 -19.41 6.74 -12.86
C GLY A 241 -18.39 5.80 -12.25
N TYR A 242 -17.93 4.89 -13.08
CA TYR A 242 -16.85 3.95 -12.79
C TYR A 242 -15.75 4.14 -13.82
N ALA A 243 -14.51 4.32 -13.37
CA ALA A 243 -13.36 4.47 -14.27
C ALA A 243 -13.27 3.33 -15.29
N ALA A 244 -13.50 2.08 -14.86
CA ALA A 244 -13.48 0.93 -15.75
C ALA A 244 -14.51 1.02 -16.90
N ALA A 245 -15.74 1.48 -16.61
CA ALA A 245 -16.75 1.64 -17.66
C ALA A 245 -16.34 2.71 -18.68
N LEU A 246 -15.89 3.87 -18.20
CA LEU A 246 -15.44 4.97 -19.08
C LEU A 246 -14.25 4.55 -19.96
N ILE A 247 -13.31 3.79 -19.43
CA ILE A 247 -12.15 3.27 -20.18
C ILE A 247 -12.59 2.24 -21.22
N GLU A 248 -13.58 1.40 -20.90
CA GLU A 248 -14.16 0.43 -21.83
C GLU A 248 -14.97 1.10 -22.93
N ASP A 249 -15.79 2.09 -22.60
CA ASP A 249 -16.59 2.89 -23.55
C ASP A 249 -15.70 3.69 -24.49
N ALA A 250 -14.52 4.13 -24.04
CA ALA A 250 -13.50 4.77 -24.89
C ALA A 250 -12.73 3.76 -25.78
N GLY A 251 -13.05 2.45 -25.71
CA GLY A 251 -12.41 1.42 -26.54
C GLY A 251 -10.96 1.09 -26.18
N LEU A 252 -10.53 1.36 -24.94
CA LEU A 252 -9.13 1.30 -24.53
C LEU A 252 -8.69 -0.06 -23.96
N LYS A 253 -9.59 -1.05 -23.86
CA LYS A 253 -9.19 -2.42 -23.50
C LYS A 253 -8.10 -2.95 -24.43
N GLY A 254 -7.06 -3.57 -23.86
CA GLY A 254 -5.94 -4.12 -24.61
C GLY A 254 -4.95 -3.07 -25.13
N ARG A 255 -5.20 -1.76 -24.95
CA ARG A 255 -4.25 -0.70 -25.32
C ARG A 255 -2.93 -0.93 -24.62
N THR A 256 -1.84 -0.90 -25.39
CA THR A 256 -0.49 -1.26 -24.91
C THR A 256 0.50 -0.14 -25.19
N VAL A 257 1.41 0.08 -24.24
CA VAL A 257 2.63 0.89 -24.39
C VAL A 257 3.79 0.08 -23.79
N GLY A 258 4.78 -0.26 -24.60
CA GLY A 258 5.84 -1.16 -24.17
C GLY A 258 5.31 -2.46 -23.55
N GLY A 259 5.67 -2.74 -22.32
CA GLY A 259 5.18 -3.89 -21.54
C GLY A 259 3.95 -3.62 -20.70
N ALA A 260 3.39 -2.40 -20.70
CA ALA A 260 2.19 -2.03 -19.94
C ALA A 260 0.94 -2.16 -20.83
N GLN A 261 -0.15 -2.72 -20.29
CA GLN A 261 -1.41 -2.92 -21.03
C GLN A 261 -2.62 -2.60 -20.16
N VAL A 262 -3.62 -1.94 -20.74
CA VAL A 262 -4.98 -1.87 -20.17
C VAL A 262 -5.58 -3.27 -20.21
N SER A 263 -5.92 -3.83 -19.06
CA SER A 263 -6.38 -5.22 -18.97
C SER A 263 -7.65 -5.46 -19.80
N GLU A 264 -7.64 -6.48 -20.61
CA GLU A 264 -8.82 -6.97 -21.34
C GLU A 264 -9.93 -7.47 -20.42
N LYS A 265 -9.54 -7.99 -19.24
CA LYS A 265 -10.46 -8.56 -18.25
C LYS A 265 -11.16 -7.48 -17.42
N HIS A 266 -10.45 -6.40 -17.07
CA HIS A 266 -10.95 -5.29 -16.27
C HIS A 266 -10.23 -4.00 -16.67
N SER A 267 -10.90 -3.17 -17.44
CA SER A 267 -10.33 -1.95 -18.02
C SER A 267 -9.80 -0.91 -17.03
N GLY A 268 -10.22 -0.97 -15.75
CA GLY A 268 -9.68 -0.12 -14.69
C GLY A 268 -8.28 -0.53 -14.21
N PHE A 269 -7.71 -1.64 -14.72
CA PHE A 269 -6.38 -2.12 -14.38
C PHE A 269 -5.40 -1.91 -15.52
N ILE A 270 -4.25 -1.35 -15.23
CA ILE A 270 -3.06 -1.47 -16.08
C ILE A 270 -2.24 -2.63 -15.51
N ILE A 271 -1.86 -3.55 -16.39
CA ILE A 271 -1.10 -4.77 -16.05
C ILE A 271 0.27 -4.76 -16.72
N ASN A 272 1.22 -5.43 -16.08
CA ASN A 272 2.52 -5.71 -16.67
C ASN A 272 2.44 -7.06 -17.40
N VAL A 273 2.44 -7.04 -18.73
CA VAL A 273 2.38 -8.26 -19.56
C VAL A 273 3.76 -8.84 -19.86
N GLY A 274 4.81 -8.16 -19.43
CA GLY A 274 6.21 -8.58 -19.52
C GLY A 274 7.13 -7.40 -19.76
N ALA A 275 8.13 -7.24 -18.90
CA ALA A 275 9.15 -6.18 -18.99
C ALA A 275 8.62 -4.74 -19.10
N ALA A 276 7.44 -4.45 -18.50
CA ALA A 276 6.93 -3.09 -18.44
C ALA A 276 7.85 -2.19 -17.60
N THR A 277 8.06 -0.97 -18.07
CA THR A 277 8.79 0.08 -17.34
C THR A 277 7.81 1.04 -16.65
N SER A 278 8.31 1.81 -15.69
CA SER A 278 7.54 2.91 -15.08
C SER A 278 7.13 3.94 -16.12
N LYS A 279 8.01 4.20 -17.07
CA LYS A 279 7.74 5.09 -18.22
C LYS A 279 6.56 4.59 -19.06
N ASP A 280 6.51 3.29 -19.39
CA ASP A 280 5.42 2.70 -20.16
C ASP A 280 4.07 2.89 -19.44
N VAL A 281 4.04 2.62 -18.12
CA VAL A 281 2.82 2.75 -17.32
C VAL A 281 2.38 4.21 -17.24
N ARG A 282 3.30 5.15 -16.98
CA ARG A 282 3.01 6.59 -16.92
C ARG A 282 2.46 7.11 -18.24
N GLU A 283 3.05 6.70 -19.36
CA GLU A 283 2.60 7.06 -20.70
C GLU A 283 1.18 6.51 -20.98
N LEU A 284 0.93 5.23 -20.62
CA LEU A 284 -0.36 4.61 -20.77
C LEU A 284 -1.45 5.27 -19.88
N ILE A 285 -1.10 5.65 -18.63
CA ILE A 285 -1.98 6.44 -17.76
C ILE A 285 -2.35 7.77 -18.44
N GLY A 286 -1.37 8.46 -19.02
CA GLY A 286 -1.59 9.73 -19.75
C GLY A 286 -2.51 9.56 -20.96
N ILE A 287 -2.30 8.51 -21.74
CA ILE A 287 -3.17 8.18 -22.89
C ILE A 287 -4.61 7.92 -22.40
N VAL A 288 -4.79 7.05 -21.43
CA VAL A 288 -6.11 6.69 -20.90
C VAL A 288 -6.83 7.93 -20.33
N THR A 289 -6.13 8.76 -19.55
CA THR A 289 -6.73 9.98 -18.97
C THR A 289 -7.23 10.92 -20.06
N ARG A 290 -6.41 11.17 -21.09
CA ARG A 290 -6.75 12.07 -22.20
C ARG A 290 -7.91 11.53 -23.04
N GLU A 291 -7.84 10.28 -23.50
CA GLU A 291 -8.85 9.71 -24.41
C GLU A 291 -10.21 9.53 -23.70
N VAL A 292 -10.22 9.23 -22.38
CA VAL A 292 -11.47 9.21 -21.60
C VAL A 292 -12.02 10.63 -21.41
N GLU A 293 -11.18 11.63 -21.14
CA GLU A 293 -11.63 13.02 -21.01
C GLU A 293 -12.23 13.55 -22.34
N GLU A 294 -11.58 13.24 -23.46
CA GLU A 294 -12.07 13.62 -24.81
C GLU A 294 -13.43 12.97 -25.16
N SER A 295 -13.64 11.70 -24.76
CA SER A 295 -14.87 10.97 -25.11
C SER A 295 -16.03 11.21 -24.14
N SER A 296 -15.76 11.45 -22.84
CA SER A 296 -16.79 11.52 -21.81
C SER A 296 -16.89 12.87 -21.10
N GLY A 297 -15.90 13.74 -21.25
CA GLY A 297 -15.76 14.99 -20.50
C GLY A 297 -15.32 14.77 -19.05
N ILE A 298 -15.01 13.52 -18.63
CA ILE A 298 -14.61 13.18 -17.27
C ILE A 298 -13.12 12.92 -17.23
N LYS A 299 -12.40 13.71 -16.44
CA LYS A 299 -10.97 13.53 -16.20
C LYS A 299 -10.74 12.45 -15.13
N LEU A 300 -10.06 11.37 -15.48
CA LEU A 300 -9.66 10.34 -14.53
C LEU A 300 -8.47 10.78 -13.69
N GLU A 301 -8.51 10.44 -12.40
CA GLU A 301 -7.44 10.67 -11.45
C GLU A 301 -6.77 9.33 -11.11
N PRO A 302 -5.44 9.19 -11.22
CA PRO A 302 -4.74 7.98 -10.81
C PRO A 302 -4.94 7.68 -9.33
N GLU A 303 -5.17 6.39 -9.00
CA GLU A 303 -5.13 5.87 -7.62
C GLU A 303 -3.71 5.42 -7.29
N VAL A 304 -3.03 4.78 -8.24
CA VAL A 304 -1.65 4.33 -8.07
C VAL A 304 -0.71 5.50 -7.72
N ARG A 305 0.09 5.31 -6.67
CA ARG A 305 1.05 6.29 -6.21
C ARG A 305 2.37 6.14 -6.95
N ILE A 306 2.73 7.17 -7.67
CA ILE A 306 3.98 7.23 -8.44
C ILE A 306 5.09 7.76 -7.53
N ILE A 307 6.17 7.00 -7.40
CA ILE A 307 7.33 7.34 -6.57
C ILE A 307 8.48 7.69 -7.51
N ASP A 308 8.77 8.99 -7.62
CA ASP A 308 9.85 9.50 -8.46
C ASP A 308 11.23 9.21 -7.82
N ALA A 309 12.26 9.01 -8.65
CA ALA A 309 13.63 8.72 -8.20
C ALA A 309 14.18 9.85 -7.33
N GLU A 310 14.05 11.09 -7.81
CA GLU A 310 14.41 12.31 -7.10
C GLU A 310 13.15 13.09 -6.66
N PRO A 311 13.25 13.92 -5.61
CA PRO A 311 12.16 14.85 -5.29
C PRO A 311 11.89 15.75 -6.50
N LYS A 312 10.60 15.99 -6.82
CA LYS A 312 10.27 17.02 -7.79
C LYS A 312 10.70 18.39 -7.24
N PRO A 313 11.28 19.27 -8.07
CA PRO A 313 11.52 20.64 -7.64
C PRO A 313 10.19 21.28 -7.23
N GLU A 314 10.20 22.03 -6.11
CA GLU A 314 9.03 22.74 -5.63
C GLU A 314 8.54 23.71 -6.71
N GLY A 315 7.30 23.58 -7.14
CA GLY A 315 6.64 24.54 -8.03
C GLY A 315 6.46 24.13 -9.50
N VAL A 316 6.57 22.83 -9.84
CA VAL A 316 6.20 22.31 -11.18
C VAL A 316 4.96 21.43 -11.11
#